data_5cd4ad9317241bb60c1f5167871411ab
#
_entry.id   5cd4ad9317241bb60c1f5167871411ab
#
_cell.length_a   1.000
_cell.length_b   1.000
_cell.length_c   1.000
_cell.angle_alpha   90.00
_cell.angle_beta   90.00
_cell.angle_gamma   90.00
#
_symmetry.space_group_name_H-M   'P 1'
#
loop_
_entity.id
_entity.type
_entity.pdbx_description
1 polymer ?
#
loop_
_entity_poly.entity_id
_entity_poly.type
_entity_poly.pdbx_seq_one_letter_code
_entity_poly.pdbx_strand_id
1 'polypeptide(L)'
;MSVVATEDGDGERRRLSTTDKGILEIVIEINSLTKYYGPVVAVEGLSLQIARGGVFGLLGPNGSGKTTTMGMVLGLVKPTRGSMRLFGQDVSGTTHRSVLRRIGAMVESPAFYPYLSGRDNLRYFQGIGKGDGPQEVDQLLDLVDLSHRADSKYHTYSMGMKQRLGIAYAMLGDPELVFLDEPTNGLDPIGVAEVRDLIRRLGANGRTVVLSSHLLFEVEQVCDSVAILSRGRLITQGKVRDLLTQQEGVRLKATDQEEAQRILGTLKWVSGVRIENGYLVPEVPPERSGDLTKALSEQGVYVTEMSPVQISLEKFFLEVTDD
;
A
#
# COMPACT_ATOMS: atom_id res chain seq x y z
N MET A 1 -58.70 39.05 8.72
CA MET A 1 -58.51 39.83 7.47
C MET A 1 -57.11 39.63 6.99
N SER A 2 -56.99 38.97 5.83
CA SER A 2 -55.98 39.06 4.77
C SER A 2 -54.50 38.94 5.19
N VAL A 3 -53.91 37.77 5.03
CA VAL A 3 -53.25 37.11 3.88
C VAL A 3 -52.55 38.09 2.91
N VAL A 4 -51.24 38.00 2.85
CA VAL A 4 -50.44 37.91 1.61
C VAL A 4 -49.18 37.14 1.89
N ALA A 5 -48.95 36.05 1.14
CA ALA A 5 -47.74 35.30 1.04
C ALA A 5 -46.76 35.97 0.10
N THR A 6 -45.48 35.87 0.36
CA THR A 6 -44.40 35.96 -0.67
C THR A 6 -43.41 34.82 -0.45
N GLU A 7 -43.29 34.00 -1.47
CA GLU A 7 -42.25 33.03 -1.69
C GLU A 7 -40.88 33.70 -1.70
N ASP A 8 -39.92 33.06 -1.06
CA ASP A 8 -38.51 33.28 -1.42
C ASP A 8 -37.70 32.04 -1.27
N GLY A 9 -36.97 31.83 -2.30
CA GLY A 9 -36.22 30.69 -2.76
C GLY A 9 -35.27 30.04 -1.78
N ASP A 10 -35.35 28.80 -1.90
CA ASP A 10 -34.69 27.75 -1.20
C ASP A 10 -33.21 27.64 -1.58
N GLY A 11 -32.35 27.88 -0.62
CA GLY A 11 -30.94 27.54 -0.63
C GLY A 11 -30.68 26.42 0.36
N GLU A 12 -31.01 25.20 -0.01
CA GLU A 12 -30.82 24.00 0.80
C GLU A 12 -29.33 23.71 1.01
N ARG A 13 -28.75 24.38 2.02
CA ARG A 13 -27.47 23.94 2.61
C ARG A 13 -27.72 22.65 3.35
N ARG A 14 -27.41 21.52 2.70
CA ARG A 14 -27.30 20.21 3.35
C ARG A 14 -26.37 20.32 4.55
N ARG A 15 -26.95 20.40 5.73
CA ARG A 15 -26.24 20.16 6.98
C ARG A 15 -25.86 18.67 6.98
N LEU A 16 -24.56 18.39 6.85
CA LEU A 16 -23.97 17.09 7.15
C LEU A 16 -24.18 16.86 8.64
N SER A 17 -25.08 15.94 8.99
CA SER A 17 -25.23 15.45 10.36
C SER A 17 -24.01 14.60 10.68
N THR A 18 -23.22 15.03 11.63
CA THR A 18 -22.22 14.24 12.35
C THR A 18 -22.92 13.17 13.17
N THR A 19 -22.89 11.93 12.71
CA THR A 19 -23.09 10.73 13.53
C THR A 19 -22.24 9.58 12.97
N ASP A 20 -21.09 9.45 13.52
CA ASP A 20 -20.37 8.29 14.05
C ASP A 20 -20.55 6.93 13.37
N LYS A 21 -19.63 6.65 12.54
CA LYS A 21 -18.83 5.48 12.09
C LYS A 21 -18.27 5.92 10.74
N GLY A 22 -16.99 6.32 10.73
CA GLY A 22 -16.35 6.86 9.54
C GLY A 22 -16.55 5.93 8.34
N ILE A 23 -17.50 6.29 7.47
CA ILE A 23 -17.65 5.66 6.15
C ILE A 23 -16.37 6.02 5.40
N LEU A 24 -15.47 5.06 5.27
CA LEU A 24 -14.26 5.22 4.48
C LEU A 24 -14.71 5.51 3.04
N GLU A 25 -14.36 6.69 2.53
CA GLU A 25 -14.61 7.03 1.13
C GLU A 25 -13.78 6.11 0.24
N ILE A 26 -14.42 5.30 -0.60
CA ILE A 26 -13.74 4.39 -1.53
C ILE A 26 -13.36 5.16 -2.79
N VAL A 27 -12.07 5.19 -3.11
CA VAL A 27 -11.57 5.86 -4.32
C VAL A 27 -11.40 4.90 -5.50
N ILE A 28 -11.16 3.61 -5.23
CA ILE A 28 -11.11 2.55 -6.24
C ILE A 28 -12.01 1.42 -5.79
N GLU A 29 -12.95 1.03 -6.65
CA GLU A 29 -13.79 -0.16 -6.50
C GLU A 29 -13.66 -1.01 -7.77
N ILE A 30 -13.24 -2.24 -7.61
CA ILE A 30 -13.06 -3.21 -8.68
C ILE A 30 -14.00 -4.38 -8.40
N ASN A 31 -14.80 -4.77 -9.41
CA ASN A 31 -15.77 -5.84 -9.31
C ASN A 31 -15.53 -6.90 -10.40
N SER A 32 -15.07 -8.08 -9.97
CA SER A 32 -14.83 -9.28 -10.80
C SER A 32 -14.01 -8.99 -12.06
N LEU A 33 -13.00 -8.12 -11.95
CA LEU A 33 -12.16 -7.70 -13.06
C LEU A 33 -11.32 -8.86 -13.58
N THR A 34 -11.34 -9.07 -14.90
CA THR A 34 -10.68 -10.20 -15.54
C THR A 34 -9.93 -9.73 -16.78
N LYS A 35 -8.72 -10.25 -16.98
CA LYS A 35 -7.90 -10.00 -18.17
C LYS A 35 -7.26 -11.26 -18.69
N TYR A 36 -7.53 -11.53 -19.97
CA TYR A 36 -6.88 -12.60 -20.73
C TYR A 36 -5.98 -11.99 -21.82
N TYR A 37 -4.81 -12.57 -22.01
CA TYR A 37 -3.92 -12.35 -23.17
C TYR A 37 -3.82 -13.67 -23.94
N GLY A 38 -4.70 -13.86 -24.93
CA GLY A 38 -4.85 -15.14 -25.60
C GLY A 38 -5.20 -16.24 -24.58
N PRO A 39 -4.38 -17.31 -24.48
CA PRO A 39 -4.60 -18.38 -23.52
C PRO A 39 -4.14 -18.04 -22.08
N VAL A 40 -3.40 -16.94 -21.90
CA VAL A 40 -2.83 -16.58 -20.59
C VAL A 40 -3.85 -15.79 -19.77
N VAL A 41 -4.14 -16.28 -18.57
CA VAL A 41 -4.96 -15.59 -17.58
C VAL A 41 -4.07 -14.68 -16.75
N ALA A 42 -4.10 -13.38 -17.01
CA ALA A 42 -3.29 -12.42 -16.26
C ALA A 42 -3.96 -11.94 -14.97
N VAL A 43 -5.31 -11.77 -15.00
CA VAL A 43 -6.13 -11.44 -13.83
C VAL A 43 -7.46 -12.16 -13.97
N GLU A 44 -7.96 -12.75 -12.89
CA GLU A 44 -9.20 -13.53 -12.91
C GLU A 44 -10.11 -13.19 -11.73
N GLY A 45 -11.27 -12.59 -12.04
CA GLY A 45 -12.33 -12.32 -11.07
C GLY A 45 -11.92 -11.40 -9.91
N LEU A 46 -10.92 -10.52 -10.11
CA LEU A 46 -10.41 -9.64 -9.07
C LEU A 46 -11.49 -8.69 -8.58
N SER A 47 -11.77 -8.73 -7.28
CA SER A 47 -12.63 -7.76 -6.58
C SER A 47 -11.83 -7.12 -5.46
N LEU A 48 -11.75 -5.77 -5.43
CA LEU A 48 -10.84 -5.01 -4.60
C LEU A 48 -11.42 -3.63 -4.31
N GLN A 49 -11.27 -3.13 -3.08
CA GLN A 49 -11.65 -1.78 -2.71
C GLN A 49 -10.47 -1.06 -2.05
N ILE A 50 -10.22 0.18 -2.47
CA ILE A 50 -9.19 1.04 -1.87
C ILE A 50 -9.85 2.29 -1.34
N ALA A 51 -9.66 2.54 -0.05
CA ALA A 51 -10.15 3.74 0.63
C ALA A 51 -9.30 4.97 0.27
N ARG A 52 -9.87 6.16 0.42
CA ARG A 52 -9.18 7.43 0.28
C ARG A 52 -8.12 7.60 1.37
N GLY A 53 -6.98 8.14 0.96
CA GLY A 53 -5.85 8.49 1.84
C GLY A 53 -4.95 7.31 2.20
N GLY A 54 -3.72 7.65 2.59
CA GLY A 54 -2.72 6.67 2.99
C GLY A 54 -2.06 5.91 1.83
N VAL A 55 -1.33 4.88 2.18
CA VAL A 55 -0.55 4.06 1.24
C VAL A 55 -1.13 2.65 1.17
N PHE A 56 -1.47 2.21 -0.04
CA PHE A 56 -2.01 0.89 -0.33
C PHE A 56 -1.02 0.07 -1.16
N GLY A 57 -0.66 -1.12 -0.69
CA GLY A 57 0.25 -2.05 -1.37
C GLY A 57 -0.50 -3.10 -2.18
N LEU A 58 -0.14 -3.24 -3.46
CA LEU A 58 -0.55 -4.35 -4.31
C LEU A 58 0.60 -5.34 -4.42
N LEU A 59 0.51 -6.45 -3.71
CA LEU A 59 1.60 -7.39 -3.45
C LEU A 59 1.47 -8.68 -4.24
N GLY A 60 2.58 -9.32 -4.49
CA GLY A 60 2.63 -10.66 -5.07
C GLY A 60 3.89 -10.88 -5.91
N PRO A 61 4.18 -12.13 -6.28
CA PRO A 61 5.33 -12.46 -7.11
C PRO A 61 5.21 -11.86 -8.52
N ASN A 62 6.30 -11.92 -9.27
CA ASN A 62 6.27 -11.54 -10.67
C ASN A 62 5.25 -12.40 -11.43
N GLY A 63 4.45 -11.76 -12.30
CA GLY A 63 3.37 -12.44 -13.02
C GLY A 63 2.08 -12.65 -12.22
N SER A 64 1.97 -12.16 -10.99
CA SER A 64 0.72 -12.27 -10.19
C SER A 64 -0.43 -11.37 -10.66
N GLY A 65 -0.19 -10.46 -11.63
CA GLY A 65 -1.21 -9.58 -12.19
C GLY A 65 -1.19 -8.13 -11.68
N LYS A 66 -0.22 -7.72 -10.85
CA LYS A 66 -0.11 -6.36 -10.28
C LYS A 66 -0.11 -5.26 -11.37
N THR A 67 0.90 -5.25 -12.23
CA THR A 67 1.04 -4.28 -13.33
C THR A 67 -0.16 -4.31 -14.28
N THR A 68 -0.69 -5.52 -14.58
CA THR A 68 -1.91 -5.65 -15.41
C THR A 68 -3.12 -5.01 -14.72
N THR A 69 -3.29 -5.20 -13.42
CA THR A 69 -4.38 -4.58 -12.65
C THR A 69 -4.24 -3.06 -12.64
N MET A 70 -3.05 -2.52 -12.35
CA MET A 70 -2.80 -1.08 -12.43
C MET A 70 -3.04 -0.55 -13.85
N GLY A 71 -2.56 -1.26 -14.88
CA GLY A 71 -2.77 -0.90 -16.28
C GLY A 71 -4.26 -0.85 -16.68
N MET A 72 -5.10 -1.74 -16.14
CA MET A 72 -6.54 -1.70 -16.36
C MET A 72 -7.18 -0.47 -15.69
N VAL A 73 -6.80 -0.16 -14.46
CA VAL A 73 -7.30 1.03 -13.74
C VAL A 73 -6.88 2.32 -14.45
N LEU A 74 -5.65 2.39 -14.96
CA LEU A 74 -5.12 3.53 -15.70
C LEU A 74 -5.63 3.62 -17.16
N GLY A 75 -6.42 2.62 -17.61
CA GLY A 75 -6.92 2.60 -18.98
C GLY A 75 -5.88 2.25 -20.05
N LEU A 76 -4.70 1.83 -19.64
CA LEU A 76 -3.63 1.34 -20.54
C LEU A 76 -3.93 -0.06 -21.07
N VAL A 77 -4.68 -0.84 -20.29
CA VAL A 77 -5.10 -2.21 -20.61
C VAL A 77 -6.62 -2.29 -20.55
N LYS A 78 -7.27 -2.73 -21.63
CA LYS A 78 -8.73 -2.95 -21.62
C LYS A 78 -9.05 -4.25 -20.90
N PRO A 79 -9.94 -4.24 -19.87
CA PRO A 79 -10.44 -5.46 -19.25
C PRO A 79 -11.14 -6.37 -20.24
N THR A 80 -11.08 -7.69 -20.01
CA THR A 80 -11.88 -8.67 -20.77
C THR A 80 -13.30 -8.77 -20.19
N ARG A 81 -13.42 -8.69 -18.86
CA ARG A 81 -14.70 -8.73 -18.12
C ARG A 81 -14.58 -7.94 -16.83
N GLY A 82 -15.73 -7.71 -16.18
CA GLY A 82 -15.81 -6.99 -14.91
C GLY A 82 -16.02 -5.50 -15.08
N SER A 83 -16.10 -4.79 -13.99
CA SER A 83 -16.30 -3.34 -13.94
C SER A 83 -15.45 -2.71 -12.87
N MET A 84 -15.25 -1.39 -12.97
CA MET A 84 -14.56 -0.63 -11.95
C MET A 84 -15.16 0.78 -11.80
N ARG A 85 -15.04 1.31 -10.61
CA ARG A 85 -15.40 2.68 -10.29
C ARG A 85 -14.19 3.40 -9.70
N LEU A 86 -13.97 4.61 -10.16
CA LEU A 86 -12.93 5.49 -9.61
C LEU A 86 -13.60 6.75 -9.09
N PHE A 87 -13.32 7.12 -7.84
CA PHE A 87 -13.97 8.25 -7.15
C PHE A 87 -15.49 8.19 -7.25
N GLY A 88 -16.08 6.98 -7.11
CA GLY A 88 -17.51 6.74 -7.22
C GLY A 88 -18.10 6.77 -8.62
N GLN A 89 -17.31 7.04 -9.68
CA GLN A 89 -17.76 7.11 -11.07
C GLN A 89 -17.44 5.81 -11.81
N ASP A 90 -18.40 5.28 -12.57
CA ASP A 90 -18.14 4.13 -13.44
C ASP A 90 -17.16 4.50 -14.54
N VAL A 91 -16.13 3.68 -14.68
CA VAL A 91 -15.03 3.92 -15.61
C VAL A 91 -15.35 3.27 -16.95
N SER A 92 -15.89 4.06 -17.87
CA SER A 92 -16.17 3.61 -19.25
C SER A 92 -16.06 4.77 -20.24
N GLY A 93 -15.48 4.53 -21.41
CA GLY A 93 -15.42 5.50 -22.51
C GLY A 93 -14.83 6.86 -22.11
N THR A 94 -15.62 7.94 -22.31
CA THR A 94 -15.18 9.32 -22.05
C THR A 94 -15.04 9.66 -20.56
N THR A 95 -15.80 9.01 -19.70
CA THR A 95 -15.73 9.20 -18.24
C THR A 95 -14.37 8.82 -17.70
N HIS A 96 -13.72 7.79 -18.28
CA HIS A 96 -12.39 7.38 -17.91
C HIS A 96 -11.37 8.54 -18.06
N ARG A 97 -11.41 9.28 -19.15
CA ARG A 97 -10.47 10.39 -19.40
C ARG A 97 -10.59 11.52 -18.39
N SER A 98 -11.80 11.87 -17.95
CA SER A 98 -12.00 12.94 -16.96
C SER A 98 -11.46 12.53 -15.58
N VAL A 99 -11.65 11.27 -15.21
CA VAL A 99 -11.16 10.72 -13.95
C VAL A 99 -9.63 10.62 -13.94
N LEU A 100 -9.01 10.24 -15.07
CA LEU A 100 -7.55 10.13 -15.18
C LEU A 100 -6.80 11.43 -14.93
N ARG A 101 -7.43 12.59 -15.07
CA ARG A 101 -6.82 13.89 -14.73
C ARG A 101 -6.52 14.03 -13.23
N ARG A 102 -7.23 13.29 -12.39
CA ARG A 102 -7.04 13.25 -10.92
C ARG A 102 -6.04 12.19 -10.49
N ILE A 103 -5.44 11.48 -11.46
CA ILE A 103 -4.55 10.34 -11.21
C ILE A 103 -3.17 10.67 -11.75
N GLY A 104 -2.15 10.51 -10.92
CA GLY A 104 -0.76 10.44 -11.33
C GLY A 104 -0.30 9.00 -11.41
N ALA A 105 0.63 8.70 -12.32
CA ALA A 105 1.13 7.35 -12.43
C ALA A 105 2.59 7.32 -12.88
N MET A 106 3.35 6.43 -12.27
CA MET A 106 4.65 5.97 -12.71
C MET A 106 4.55 4.45 -12.89
N VAL A 107 4.42 4.02 -14.15
CA VAL A 107 4.34 2.61 -14.53
C VAL A 107 5.63 2.26 -15.25
N GLU A 108 6.33 1.24 -14.77
CA GLU A 108 7.67 0.88 -15.23
C GLU A 108 8.73 1.98 -14.98
N SER A 109 9.89 1.86 -15.64
CA SER A 109 10.96 2.85 -15.51
C SER A 109 10.61 4.14 -16.24
N PRO A 110 10.82 5.33 -15.61
CA PRO A 110 10.52 6.60 -16.24
C PRO A 110 11.33 6.82 -17.53
N ALA A 111 10.63 7.01 -18.65
CA ALA A 111 11.25 7.29 -19.94
C ALA A 111 11.38 8.81 -20.17
N PHE A 112 12.36 9.42 -19.54
CA PHE A 112 12.70 10.83 -19.73
C PHE A 112 13.69 11.05 -20.87
N TYR A 113 13.74 12.27 -21.38
CA TYR A 113 14.72 12.68 -22.38
C TYR A 113 16.12 12.78 -21.76
N PRO A 114 17.08 11.94 -22.18
CA PRO A 114 18.38 11.80 -21.50
C PRO A 114 19.23 13.05 -21.53
N TYR A 115 19.07 13.88 -22.56
CA TYR A 115 19.85 15.09 -22.78
C TYR A 115 19.21 16.37 -22.21
N LEU A 116 17.96 16.30 -21.77
CA LEU A 116 17.32 17.37 -21.01
C LEU A 116 17.72 17.29 -19.53
N SER A 117 17.64 18.42 -18.84
CA SER A 117 17.77 18.46 -17.37
C SER A 117 16.56 17.80 -16.70
N GLY A 118 16.63 17.49 -15.40
CA GLY A 118 15.49 17.04 -14.64
C GLY A 118 14.34 18.05 -14.68
N ARG A 119 14.66 19.32 -14.51
CA ARG A 119 13.74 20.45 -14.61
C ARG A 119 13.07 20.54 -15.98
N ASP A 120 13.84 20.46 -17.05
CA ASP A 120 13.31 20.60 -18.41
C ASP A 120 12.45 19.39 -18.79
N ASN A 121 12.79 18.19 -18.30
CA ASN A 121 11.92 17.04 -18.46
C ASN A 121 10.56 17.27 -17.82
N LEU A 122 10.50 17.70 -16.56
CA LEU A 122 9.22 17.98 -15.91
C LEU A 122 8.44 19.10 -16.61
N ARG A 123 9.10 20.20 -17.01
CA ARG A 123 8.47 21.29 -17.77
C ARG A 123 7.90 20.82 -19.11
N TYR A 124 8.61 19.95 -19.80
CA TYR A 124 8.14 19.39 -21.06
C TYR A 124 6.81 18.62 -20.86
N PHE A 125 6.76 17.73 -19.87
CA PHE A 125 5.55 16.95 -19.58
C PHE A 125 4.43 17.80 -19.00
N GLN A 126 4.74 18.83 -18.20
CA GLN A 126 3.76 19.81 -17.73
C GLN A 126 3.08 20.52 -18.91
N GLY A 127 3.84 20.91 -19.94
CA GLY A 127 3.33 21.59 -21.13
C GLY A 127 2.42 20.73 -22.02
N ILE A 128 2.47 19.39 -21.89
CA ILE A 128 1.62 18.45 -22.66
C ILE A 128 0.21 18.31 -22.05
N GLY A 129 -0.05 18.88 -20.87
CA GLY A 129 -1.41 18.89 -20.36
C GLY A 129 -1.60 18.54 -18.88
N LYS A 130 -0.55 18.61 -18.09
CA LYS A 130 -0.65 18.48 -16.64
C LYS A 130 0.14 19.59 -15.95
N GLY A 131 -0.52 20.43 -15.17
CA GLY A 131 0.13 21.31 -14.22
C GLY A 131 -0.16 22.81 -14.34
N ASP A 132 0.01 23.52 -13.21
CA ASP A 132 -0.46 24.88 -13.00
C ASP A 132 0.63 25.97 -13.16
N GLY A 133 1.75 25.68 -13.86
CA GLY A 133 2.76 26.69 -14.15
C GLY A 133 4.18 26.37 -13.62
N PRO A 134 5.16 27.26 -13.91
CA PRO A 134 6.58 26.98 -13.66
C PRO A 134 6.95 26.71 -12.19
N GLN A 135 6.21 27.31 -11.26
CA GLN A 135 6.45 27.16 -9.83
C GLN A 135 6.19 25.74 -9.31
N GLU A 136 5.23 25.01 -9.92
CA GLU A 136 4.94 23.63 -9.56
C GLU A 136 6.15 22.72 -9.78
N VAL A 137 6.88 22.89 -10.89
CA VAL A 137 8.06 22.08 -11.18
C VAL A 137 9.14 22.23 -10.12
N ASP A 138 9.38 23.45 -9.65
CA ASP A 138 10.38 23.73 -8.61
C ASP A 138 9.95 23.11 -7.26
N GLN A 139 8.67 23.22 -6.92
CA GLN A 139 8.10 22.60 -5.72
C GLN A 139 8.19 21.06 -5.76
N LEU A 140 7.96 20.46 -6.94
CA LEU A 140 8.07 19.01 -7.11
C LEU A 140 9.52 18.53 -7.04
N LEU A 141 10.47 19.29 -7.60
CA LEU A 141 11.90 18.99 -7.48
C LEU A 141 12.36 19.07 -6.02
N ASP A 142 11.82 20.01 -5.26
CA ASP A 142 12.10 20.15 -3.83
C ASP A 142 11.48 19.00 -3.03
N LEU A 143 10.21 18.65 -3.32
CA LEU A 143 9.51 17.53 -2.70
C LEU A 143 10.29 16.21 -2.80
N VAL A 144 10.94 15.96 -3.96
CA VAL A 144 11.70 14.74 -4.22
C VAL A 144 13.21 14.90 -3.97
N ASP A 145 13.62 16.00 -3.34
CA ASP A 145 15.01 16.30 -2.99
C ASP A 145 15.97 16.26 -4.19
N LEU A 146 15.54 16.87 -5.30
CA LEU A 146 16.33 17.01 -6.53
C LEU A 146 16.62 18.45 -6.93
N SER A 147 16.28 19.46 -6.10
CA SER A 147 16.51 20.88 -6.38
C SER A 147 17.98 21.19 -6.67
N HIS A 148 18.89 20.58 -5.93
CA HIS A 148 20.35 20.76 -6.09
C HIS A 148 20.91 20.13 -7.38
N ARG A 149 20.15 19.27 -8.06
CA ARG A 149 20.51 18.57 -9.30
C ARG A 149 19.55 18.89 -10.44
N ALA A 150 18.58 19.80 -10.22
CA ALA A 150 17.49 20.11 -11.15
C ALA A 150 17.96 20.39 -12.58
N ASP A 151 19.07 21.13 -12.73
CA ASP A 151 19.62 21.56 -14.01
C ASP A 151 20.68 20.61 -14.58
N SER A 152 20.97 19.49 -13.87
CA SER A 152 21.84 18.44 -14.37
C SER A 152 21.10 17.57 -15.41
N LYS A 153 21.81 17.10 -16.43
CA LYS A 153 21.22 16.24 -17.48
C LYS A 153 20.77 14.91 -16.91
N TYR A 154 19.58 14.45 -17.31
CA TYR A 154 18.94 13.22 -16.80
C TYR A 154 19.84 11.97 -16.95
N HIS A 155 20.60 11.85 -18.04
CA HIS A 155 21.50 10.70 -18.21
C HIS A 155 22.58 10.60 -17.12
N THR A 156 22.89 11.72 -16.41
CA THR A 156 23.86 11.75 -15.30
C THR A 156 23.23 11.40 -13.95
N TYR A 157 21.92 11.17 -13.89
CA TYR A 157 21.23 10.84 -12.66
C TYR A 157 21.51 9.39 -12.25
N SER A 158 21.70 9.17 -10.95
CA SER A 158 21.67 7.82 -10.37
C SER A 158 20.30 7.19 -10.54
N MET A 159 20.20 5.87 -10.33
CA MET A 159 18.91 5.18 -10.40
C MET A 159 17.90 5.75 -9.40
N GLY A 160 18.30 6.01 -8.16
CA GLY A 160 17.44 6.65 -7.15
C GLY A 160 16.98 8.05 -7.55
N MET A 161 17.86 8.88 -8.15
CA MET A 161 17.48 10.20 -8.66
C MET A 161 16.47 10.08 -9.82
N LYS A 162 16.63 9.10 -10.70
CA LYS A 162 15.69 8.83 -11.79
C LYS A 162 14.34 8.42 -11.27
N GLN A 163 14.30 7.56 -10.27
CA GLN A 163 13.08 7.10 -9.63
C GLN A 163 12.34 8.25 -8.94
N ARG A 164 13.07 9.08 -8.18
CA ARG A 164 12.50 10.28 -7.53
C ARG A 164 11.97 11.28 -8.54
N LEU A 165 12.63 11.50 -9.66
CA LEU A 165 12.11 12.33 -10.75
C LEU A 165 10.83 11.73 -11.36
N GLY A 166 10.74 10.40 -11.48
CA GLY A 166 9.53 9.69 -11.91
C GLY A 166 8.35 9.90 -10.97
N ILE A 167 8.60 9.90 -9.66
CA ILE A 167 7.59 10.25 -8.67
C ILE A 167 7.17 11.71 -8.80
N ALA A 168 8.12 12.65 -9.00
CA ALA A 168 7.80 14.05 -9.26
C ALA A 168 6.91 14.22 -10.51
N TYR A 169 7.21 13.50 -11.58
CA TYR A 169 6.37 13.45 -12.77
C TYR A 169 4.96 12.93 -12.49
N ALA A 170 4.83 11.86 -11.72
CA ALA A 170 3.53 11.32 -11.32
C ALA A 170 2.73 12.33 -10.49
N MET A 171 3.39 13.29 -9.83
CA MET A 171 2.77 14.33 -9.01
C MET A 171 2.36 15.58 -9.79
N LEU A 172 2.69 15.72 -11.08
CA LEU A 172 2.28 16.87 -11.89
C LEU A 172 0.75 17.00 -11.94
N GLY A 173 0.25 18.20 -11.74
CA GLY A 173 -1.18 18.50 -11.71
C GLY A 173 -1.89 18.12 -10.42
N ASP A 174 -1.16 17.99 -9.33
CA ASP A 174 -1.65 17.73 -7.97
C ASP A 174 -2.70 16.59 -7.87
N PRO A 175 -2.34 15.34 -8.27
CA PRO A 175 -3.29 14.24 -8.29
C PRO A 175 -3.74 13.83 -6.88
N GLU A 176 -5.00 13.39 -6.76
CA GLU A 176 -5.57 12.83 -5.53
C GLU A 176 -5.19 11.36 -5.33
N LEU A 177 -4.89 10.65 -6.43
CA LEU A 177 -4.52 9.25 -6.46
C LEU A 177 -3.23 9.06 -7.27
N VAL A 178 -2.25 8.39 -6.70
CA VAL A 178 -0.94 8.17 -7.33
C VAL A 178 -0.65 6.69 -7.42
N PHE A 179 -0.32 6.20 -8.62
CA PHE A 179 0.14 4.83 -8.85
C PHE A 179 1.66 4.79 -9.03
N LEU A 180 2.32 3.90 -8.31
CA LEU A 180 3.76 3.67 -8.39
C LEU A 180 4.03 2.18 -8.61
N ASP A 181 4.46 1.80 -9.81
CA ASP A 181 4.76 0.39 -10.12
C ASP A 181 6.22 0.09 -9.79
N GLU A 182 6.45 -0.80 -8.80
CA GLU A 182 7.76 -1.22 -8.29
C GLU A 182 8.73 -0.04 -8.02
N PRO A 183 8.33 0.98 -7.20
CA PRO A 183 9.07 2.24 -7.08
C PRO A 183 10.47 2.11 -6.46
N THR A 184 10.77 1.02 -5.79
CA THR A 184 12.06 0.75 -5.14
C THR A 184 12.94 -0.22 -5.90
N ASN A 185 12.44 -0.77 -7.02
CA ASN A 185 13.16 -1.79 -7.77
C ASN A 185 14.49 -1.30 -8.33
N GLY A 186 15.57 -2.07 -8.09
CA GLY A 186 16.92 -1.78 -8.57
C GLY A 186 17.65 -0.66 -7.83
N LEU A 187 17.12 -0.19 -6.70
CA LEU A 187 17.78 0.80 -5.85
C LEU A 187 18.71 0.11 -4.84
N ASP A 188 19.73 0.84 -4.44
CA ASP A 188 20.55 0.51 -3.28
C ASP A 188 19.76 0.75 -1.97
N PRO A 189 20.19 0.24 -0.81
CA PRO A 189 19.47 0.39 0.45
C PRO A 189 19.18 1.85 0.85
N ILE A 190 20.05 2.78 0.50
CA ILE A 190 19.87 4.21 0.79
C ILE A 190 18.75 4.76 -0.09
N GLY A 191 18.77 4.50 -1.38
CA GLY A 191 17.74 4.92 -2.32
C GLY A 191 16.37 4.31 -1.99
N VAL A 192 16.32 3.07 -1.53
CA VAL A 192 15.09 2.42 -1.03
C VAL A 192 14.53 3.21 0.15
N ALA A 193 15.36 3.57 1.14
CA ALA A 193 14.92 4.33 2.31
C ALA A 193 14.38 5.72 1.91
N GLU A 194 15.08 6.42 1.02
CA GLU A 194 14.67 7.75 0.53
C GLU A 194 13.32 7.71 -0.20
N VAL A 195 13.14 6.76 -1.12
CA VAL A 195 11.88 6.60 -1.87
C VAL A 195 10.74 6.19 -0.93
N ARG A 196 11.00 5.30 0.02
CA ARG A 196 10.03 4.88 1.03
C ARG A 196 9.53 6.06 1.87
N ASP A 197 10.44 6.90 2.37
CA ASP A 197 10.09 8.07 3.17
C ASP A 197 9.31 9.11 2.35
N LEU A 198 9.64 9.26 1.07
CA LEU A 198 8.88 10.09 0.13
C LEU A 198 7.45 9.57 -0.02
N ILE A 199 7.26 8.27 -0.25
CA ILE A 199 5.93 7.65 -0.40
C ILE A 199 5.09 7.86 0.87
N ARG A 200 5.66 7.65 2.06
CA ARG A 200 4.96 7.91 3.33
C ARG A 200 4.49 9.37 3.45
N ARG A 201 5.36 10.33 3.09
CA ARG A 201 5.00 11.76 3.10
C ARG A 201 3.86 12.06 2.14
N LEU A 202 3.82 11.44 0.96
CA LEU A 202 2.72 11.62 0.01
C LEU A 202 1.39 11.12 0.58
N GLY A 203 1.36 9.92 1.20
CA GLY A 203 0.18 9.36 1.84
C GLY A 203 -0.29 10.18 3.05
N ALA A 204 0.63 10.64 3.89
CA ALA A 204 0.33 11.46 5.07
C ALA A 204 -0.30 12.82 4.72
N ASN A 205 -0.05 13.35 3.53
CA ASN A 205 -0.62 14.60 3.04
C ASN A 205 -2.04 14.44 2.44
N GLY A 206 -2.74 13.35 2.76
CA GLY A 206 -4.12 13.11 2.37
C GLY A 206 -4.31 12.54 0.95
N ARG A 207 -3.24 12.27 0.22
CA ARG A 207 -3.30 11.57 -1.07
C ARG A 207 -3.46 10.07 -0.85
N THR A 208 -4.07 9.41 -1.82
CA THR A 208 -4.05 7.95 -1.88
C THR A 208 -2.89 7.51 -2.77
N VAL A 209 -1.96 6.74 -2.23
CA VAL A 209 -0.85 6.17 -3.00
C VAL A 209 -1.08 4.67 -3.13
N VAL A 210 -1.10 4.17 -4.35
CA VAL A 210 -1.17 2.73 -4.65
C VAL A 210 0.18 2.32 -5.22
N LEU A 211 0.90 1.47 -4.53
CA LEU A 211 2.16 0.94 -5.03
C LEU A 211 2.08 -0.56 -5.28
N SER A 212 2.80 -1.04 -6.28
CA SER A 212 3.08 -2.45 -6.43
C SER A 212 4.44 -2.80 -5.85
N SER A 213 4.58 -3.98 -5.29
CA SER A 213 5.88 -4.53 -4.90
C SER A 213 5.83 -6.06 -4.83
N HIS A 214 6.99 -6.68 -5.02
CA HIS A 214 7.24 -8.08 -4.70
C HIS A 214 8.07 -8.22 -3.40
N LEU A 215 8.51 -7.11 -2.80
CA LEU A 215 9.32 -7.06 -1.58
C LEU A 215 8.42 -6.78 -0.37
N LEU A 216 7.98 -7.85 0.28
CA LEU A 216 6.99 -7.81 1.36
C LEU A 216 7.47 -6.99 2.57
N PHE A 217 8.76 -7.09 2.91
CA PHE A 217 9.34 -6.31 4.01
C PHE A 217 9.25 -4.79 3.78
N GLU A 218 9.46 -4.32 2.54
CA GLU A 218 9.37 -2.89 2.24
C GLU A 218 7.94 -2.37 2.37
N VAL A 219 6.99 -3.18 1.90
CA VAL A 219 5.57 -2.84 1.96
C VAL A 219 5.07 -2.78 3.40
N GLU A 220 5.50 -3.71 4.25
CA GLU A 220 5.21 -3.70 5.68
C GLU A 220 5.62 -2.38 6.35
N GLN A 221 6.72 -1.79 5.87
CA GLN A 221 7.23 -0.52 6.40
C GLN A 221 6.47 0.71 5.90
N VAL A 222 5.79 0.66 4.75
CA VAL A 222 5.25 1.85 4.06
C VAL A 222 3.73 1.86 4.00
N CYS A 223 3.10 0.70 3.84
CA CYS A 223 1.69 0.60 3.54
C CYS A 223 0.82 0.53 4.80
N ASP A 224 -0.32 1.22 4.76
CA ASP A 224 -1.38 1.12 5.77
C ASP A 224 -2.23 -0.12 5.54
N SER A 225 -2.46 -0.46 4.27
CA SER A 225 -3.29 -1.57 3.83
C SER A 225 -2.68 -2.23 2.60
N VAL A 226 -3.00 -3.50 2.39
CA VAL A 226 -2.47 -4.29 1.28
C VAL A 226 -3.53 -5.20 0.68
N ALA A 227 -3.31 -5.56 -0.60
CA ALA A 227 -3.94 -6.69 -1.25
C ALA A 227 -2.84 -7.62 -1.77
N ILE A 228 -2.96 -8.91 -1.49
CA ILE A 228 -2.02 -9.93 -1.93
C ILE A 228 -2.60 -10.65 -3.12
N LEU A 229 -1.88 -10.64 -4.24
CA LEU A 229 -2.23 -11.32 -5.48
C LEU A 229 -1.34 -12.54 -5.71
N SER A 230 -1.95 -13.63 -6.12
CA SER A 230 -1.24 -14.82 -6.63
C SER A 230 -1.96 -15.36 -7.86
N ARG A 231 -1.20 -15.67 -8.93
CA ARG A 231 -1.72 -16.26 -10.16
C ARG A 231 -2.95 -15.53 -10.73
N GLY A 232 -2.95 -14.20 -10.67
CA GLY A 232 -4.03 -13.34 -11.18
C GLY A 232 -5.27 -13.23 -10.28
N ARG A 233 -5.25 -13.79 -9.07
CA ARG A 233 -6.37 -13.78 -8.11
C ARG A 233 -6.00 -13.04 -6.84
N LEU A 234 -7.01 -12.43 -6.20
CA LEU A 234 -6.87 -11.88 -4.85
C LEU A 234 -6.86 -13.02 -3.84
N ILE A 235 -5.81 -13.10 -3.05
CA ILE A 235 -5.69 -14.03 -1.93
C ILE A 235 -6.30 -13.41 -0.67
N THR A 236 -5.88 -12.20 -0.33
CA THR A 236 -6.39 -11.47 0.83
C THR A 236 -6.23 -9.97 0.65
N GLN A 237 -7.02 -9.20 1.40
CA GLN A 237 -6.92 -7.74 1.52
C GLN A 237 -7.18 -7.35 2.97
N GLY A 238 -6.39 -6.40 3.49
CA GLY A 238 -6.59 -5.88 4.85
C GLY A 238 -5.59 -4.81 5.22
N LYS A 239 -5.76 -4.25 6.41
CA LYS A 239 -4.72 -3.39 6.99
C LYS A 239 -3.52 -4.25 7.34
N VAL A 240 -2.31 -3.73 7.07
CA VAL A 240 -1.06 -4.42 7.37
C VAL A 240 -1.03 -4.85 8.83
N ARG A 241 -1.36 -3.95 9.74
CA ARG A 241 -1.40 -4.23 11.17
C ARG A 241 -2.33 -5.40 11.51
N ASP A 242 -3.54 -5.43 10.92
CA ASP A 242 -4.54 -6.45 11.26
C ASP A 242 -4.14 -7.83 10.70
N LEU A 243 -3.46 -7.88 9.54
CA LEU A 243 -2.92 -9.11 8.97
C LEU A 243 -1.75 -9.68 9.79
N LEU A 244 -0.92 -8.81 10.37
CA LEU A 244 0.21 -9.20 11.20
C LEU A 244 -0.19 -9.60 12.63
N THR A 245 -1.34 -9.11 13.14
CA THR A 245 -1.86 -9.44 14.47
C THR A 245 -2.72 -10.70 14.50
N GLN A 246 -3.08 -11.29 13.37
CA GLN A 246 -3.92 -12.50 13.32
C GLN A 246 -3.30 -13.76 13.97
N GLN A 247 -2.02 -13.73 14.31
CA GLN A 247 -1.36 -14.77 15.11
C GLN A 247 -0.67 -14.12 16.31
N GLU A 248 -1.47 -13.66 17.26
CA GLU A 248 -0.97 -13.17 18.53
C GLU A 248 -0.39 -14.34 19.32
N GLY A 249 0.90 -14.29 19.55
CA GLY A 249 1.63 -15.21 20.41
C GLY A 249 2.78 -14.49 21.08
N VAL A 250 3.37 -15.13 22.06
CA VAL A 250 4.61 -14.65 22.68
C VAL A 250 5.70 -15.67 22.47
N ARG A 251 6.91 -15.18 22.26
CA ARG A 251 8.13 -15.98 22.32
C ARG A 251 8.86 -15.65 23.61
N LEU A 252 9.44 -16.66 24.22
CA LEU A 252 10.17 -16.46 25.48
C LEU A 252 11.47 -17.27 25.52
N LYS A 253 12.42 -16.78 26.29
CA LYS A 253 13.58 -17.53 26.78
C LYS A 253 13.47 -17.70 28.28
N ALA A 254 13.95 -18.80 28.77
CA ALA A 254 13.97 -19.12 30.20
C ALA A 254 15.38 -19.51 30.66
N THR A 255 15.60 -19.47 31.96
CA THR A 255 16.86 -19.90 32.57
C THR A 255 17.20 -21.36 32.29
N ASP A 256 16.18 -22.20 32.14
CA ASP A 256 16.26 -23.58 31.69
C ASP A 256 15.23 -23.79 30.60
N GLN A 257 15.67 -23.90 29.35
CA GLN A 257 14.82 -24.02 28.16
C GLN A 257 14.09 -25.36 28.09
N GLU A 258 14.79 -26.47 28.45
CA GLU A 258 14.21 -27.82 28.36
C GLU A 258 13.12 -27.99 29.42
N GLU A 259 13.40 -27.55 30.62
CA GLU A 259 12.46 -27.61 31.73
C GLU A 259 11.27 -26.66 31.49
N ALA A 260 11.50 -25.45 30.96
CA ALA A 260 10.44 -24.54 30.53
C ALA A 260 9.51 -25.19 29.50
N GLN A 261 10.06 -25.81 28.45
CA GLN A 261 9.28 -26.50 27.43
C GLN A 261 8.43 -27.63 28.05
N ARG A 262 9.00 -28.41 28.96
CA ARG A 262 8.31 -29.49 29.67
C ARG A 262 7.13 -28.96 30.47
N ILE A 263 7.38 -27.91 31.29
CA ILE A 263 6.34 -27.28 32.13
C ILE A 263 5.22 -26.73 31.26
N LEU A 264 5.53 -25.95 30.22
CA LEU A 264 4.55 -25.37 29.31
C LEU A 264 3.70 -26.42 28.63
N GLY A 265 4.29 -27.55 28.23
CA GLY A 265 3.58 -28.69 27.63
C GLY A 265 2.62 -29.40 28.58
N THR A 266 2.74 -29.23 29.92
CA THR A 266 1.79 -29.80 30.90
C THR A 266 0.57 -28.91 31.14
N LEU A 267 0.61 -27.66 30.71
CA LEU A 267 -0.47 -26.69 30.94
C LEU A 267 -1.64 -26.94 30.00
N LYS A 268 -2.82 -27.24 30.51
CA LYS A 268 -4.02 -27.58 29.72
C LYS A 268 -4.47 -26.48 28.74
N TRP A 269 -4.00 -25.27 28.94
CA TRP A 269 -4.36 -24.10 28.12
C TRP A 269 -3.26 -23.71 27.14
N VAL A 270 -2.19 -24.49 27.07
CA VAL A 270 -1.14 -24.41 26.05
C VAL A 270 -1.38 -25.54 25.06
N SER A 271 -1.72 -25.20 23.82
CA SER A 271 -2.04 -26.19 22.79
C SER A 271 -0.79 -26.86 22.23
N GLY A 272 0.35 -26.16 22.25
CA GLY A 272 1.64 -26.64 21.77
C GLY A 272 2.76 -25.68 22.15
N VAL A 273 4.01 -26.14 22.06
CA VAL A 273 5.22 -25.34 22.25
C VAL A 273 6.17 -25.62 21.10
N ARG A 274 6.42 -24.60 20.27
CA ARG A 274 7.39 -24.67 19.18
C ARG A 274 8.71 -24.04 19.63
N ILE A 275 9.81 -24.44 18.99
CA ILE A 275 11.11 -23.80 19.18
C ILE A 275 11.48 -23.11 17.88
N GLU A 276 11.62 -21.78 17.92
CA GLU A 276 12.01 -20.97 16.78
C GLU A 276 13.21 -20.07 17.16
N ASN A 277 14.31 -20.19 16.44
CA ASN A 277 15.52 -19.37 16.65
C ASN A 277 16.01 -19.33 18.13
N GLY A 278 15.88 -20.44 18.86
CA GLY A 278 16.27 -20.53 20.27
C GLY A 278 15.29 -19.90 21.25
N TYR A 279 14.07 -19.59 20.84
CA TYR A 279 12.96 -19.18 21.68
C TYR A 279 11.91 -20.27 21.76
N LEU A 280 11.26 -20.39 22.91
CA LEU A 280 10.01 -21.13 23.05
C LEU A 280 8.86 -20.25 22.60
N VAL A 281 8.01 -20.79 21.74
CA VAL A 281 6.80 -20.15 21.20
C VAL A 281 5.61 -21.00 21.61
N PRO A 282 5.03 -20.75 22.81
CA PRO A 282 3.83 -21.46 23.26
C PRO A 282 2.59 -20.96 22.52
N GLU A 283 1.75 -21.89 22.09
CA GLU A 283 0.45 -21.60 21.48
C GLU A 283 -0.59 -21.37 22.59
N VAL A 284 -0.84 -20.10 22.89
CA VAL A 284 -1.71 -19.67 24.00
C VAL A 284 -2.66 -18.57 23.55
N PRO A 285 -3.86 -18.47 24.15
CA PRO A 285 -4.71 -17.29 23.97
C PRO A 285 -3.96 -16.02 24.41
N PRO A 286 -4.07 -14.90 23.67
CA PRO A 286 -3.34 -13.65 23.95
C PRO A 286 -3.49 -13.14 25.37
N GLU A 287 -4.71 -13.28 25.93
CA GLU A 287 -5.04 -12.81 27.29
C GLU A 287 -4.27 -13.58 28.38
N ARG A 288 -3.76 -14.77 28.04
CA ARG A 288 -3.04 -15.64 28.97
C ARG A 288 -1.52 -15.57 28.86
N SER A 289 -0.99 -14.70 28.01
CA SER A 289 0.46 -14.54 27.84
C SER A 289 1.18 -14.22 29.17
N GLY A 290 0.54 -13.43 30.04
CA GLY A 290 1.07 -13.13 31.38
C GLY A 290 1.11 -14.32 32.33
N ASP A 291 0.22 -15.30 32.15
CA ASP A 291 0.15 -16.49 33.00
C ASP A 291 1.37 -17.42 32.76
N LEU A 292 2.03 -17.32 31.60
CA LEU A 292 3.22 -18.12 31.26
C LEU A 292 4.37 -17.86 32.23
N THR A 293 4.66 -16.60 32.53
CA THR A 293 5.72 -16.21 33.45
C THR A 293 5.43 -16.70 34.87
N LYS A 294 4.17 -16.61 35.28
CA LYS A 294 3.73 -17.11 36.58
C LYS A 294 3.91 -18.63 36.67
N ALA A 295 3.39 -19.38 35.68
CA ALA A 295 3.45 -20.84 35.68
C ALA A 295 4.89 -21.37 35.70
N LEU A 296 5.81 -20.72 34.98
CA LEU A 296 7.22 -21.09 34.99
C LEU A 296 7.90 -20.72 36.33
N SER A 297 7.65 -19.55 36.88
CA SER A 297 8.26 -19.12 38.14
C SER A 297 7.82 -19.95 39.35
N GLU A 298 6.59 -20.45 39.37
CA GLU A 298 6.08 -21.36 40.41
C GLU A 298 6.82 -22.71 40.42
N GLN A 299 7.45 -23.07 39.31
CA GLN A 299 8.26 -24.29 39.17
C GLN A 299 9.78 -24.00 39.20
N GLY A 300 10.18 -22.78 39.60
CA GLY A 300 11.57 -22.36 39.74
C GLY A 300 12.29 -22.06 38.42
N VAL A 301 11.57 -21.96 37.31
CA VAL A 301 12.12 -21.54 36.00
C VAL A 301 11.74 -20.10 35.72
N TYR A 302 12.73 -19.26 35.45
CA TYR A 302 12.53 -17.80 35.27
C TYR A 302 12.60 -17.43 33.81
N VAL A 303 11.66 -16.59 33.33
CA VAL A 303 11.70 -16.01 32.00
C VAL A 303 12.77 -14.93 31.96
N THR A 304 13.72 -15.06 31.07
CA THR A 304 14.82 -14.10 30.89
C THR A 304 14.52 -13.06 29.79
N GLU A 305 13.68 -13.45 28.81
CA GLU A 305 13.26 -12.58 27.73
C GLU A 305 11.85 -13.00 27.30
N MET A 306 10.97 -12.03 27.07
CA MET A 306 9.63 -12.26 26.52
C MET A 306 9.29 -11.14 25.55
N SER A 307 8.85 -11.51 24.34
CA SER A 307 8.45 -10.56 23.31
C SER A 307 7.28 -11.10 22.49
N PRO A 308 6.43 -10.23 21.92
CA PRO A 308 5.40 -10.68 20.99
C PRO A 308 6.03 -11.40 19.79
N VAL A 309 5.38 -12.44 19.31
CA VAL A 309 5.71 -13.03 18.00
C VAL A 309 5.17 -12.09 16.96
N GLN A 310 6.05 -11.38 16.28
CA GLN A 310 5.68 -10.62 15.09
C GLN A 310 5.82 -11.53 13.88
N ILE A 311 4.70 -11.79 13.22
CA ILE A 311 4.72 -12.44 11.91
C ILE A 311 5.00 -11.36 10.88
N SER A 312 6.02 -11.57 10.05
CA SER A 312 6.24 -10.72 8.88
C SER A 312 5.19 -11.00 7.80
N LEU A 313 4.91 -10.00 6.95
CA LEU A 313 4.09 -10.21 5.75
C LEU A 313 4.65 -11.35 4.88
N GLU A 314 5.96 -11.59 4.92
CA GLU A 314 6.60 -12.68 4.18
C GLU A 314 6.16 -14.06 4.68
N LYS A 315 6.16 -14.27 5.99
CA LYS A 315 5.68 -15.53 6.59
C LYS A 315 4.18 -15.71 6.32
N PHE A 316 3.40 -14.66 6.51
CA PHE A 316 1.97 -14.65 6.20
C PHE A 316 1.70 -14.98 4.72
N PHE A 317 2.48 -14.40 3.81
CA PHE A 317 2.37 -14.66 2.37
C PHE A 317 2.64 -16.13 2.03
N LEU A 318 3.70 -16.72 2.59
CA LEU A 318 4.02 -18.14 2.37
C LEU A 318 2.88 -19.03 2.86
N GLU A 319 2.34 -18.78 4.05
CA GLU A 319 1.23 -19.57 4.62
C GLU A 319 -0.04 -19.53 3.76
N VAL A 320 -0.36 -18.38 3.13
CA VAL A 320 -1.59 -18.23 2.32
C VAL A 320 -1.40 -18.59 0.84
N THR A 321 -0.17 -18.82 0.38
CA THR A 321 0.12 -19.14 -1.03
C THR A 321 0.62 -20.56 -1.26
N ASP A 322 0.98 -21.31 -0.21
CA ASP A 322 1.41 -22.72 -0.28
C ASP A 322 0.24 -23.71 -0.44
N ASP A 323 -1.03 -23.24 -0.45
CA ASP A 323 -2.22 -23.97 -0.85
C ASP A 323 -2.54 -23.74 -2.36
#